data_52a3d2883d29b8f98bc8e249edaef864
#
_entry.id   52a3d2883d29b8f98bc8e249edaef864
#
_cell.length_a   1.000
_cell.length_b   1.000
_cell.length_c   1.000
_cell.angle_alpha   90.00
_cell.angle_beta   90.00
_cell.angle_gamma   90.00
#
_symmetry.space_group_name_H-M   'P 1'
#
loop_
_entity.id
_entity.type
_entity.pdbx_description
1 polymer ?
#
loop_
_entity_poly.entity_id
_entity_poly.type
_entity_poly.pdbx_seq_one_letter_code
_entity_poly.pdbx_strand_id
1 'polypeptide(L)'
;YKENWGFCLSQKQLDSLEEGEYEIVIDSSLEEGHLTFGEYRIQGESDEEVLFSCHCCHPSLCNDNLSGIALTSRLAEMLKGLSLRYSYRFLFIPGAIGSITWLSKNEEVASRIKHGLVVTGVGDSGAFHYKKSRRGDAEIDRVVQYVLKHSGHPYQVRDFSPYGYDERQYCSPGFNLPVGS
;
A
#
# COMPACT_ATOMS: atom_id res chain seq x y z
N TYR A 1 -4.50 0.93 24.38
CA TYR A 1 -4.53 -0.54 24.29
C TYR A 1 -5.11 -1.08 25.59
N LYS A 2 -6.06 -2.00 25.48
CA LYS A 2 -6.62 -2.74 26.61
C LYS A 2 -6.35 -4.21 26.39
N GLU A 3 -6.01 -4.93 27.43
CA GLU A 3 -5.97 -6.38 27.39
C GLU A 3 -7.38 -6.90 27.12
N ASN A 4 -7.53 -7.65 26.06
CA ASN A 4 -8.81 -8.19 25.63
C ASN A 4 -8.56 -9.36 24.70
N TRP A 5 -9.57 -10.18 24.48
CA TRP A 5 -9.53 -11.28 23.55
C TRP A 5 -10.73 -11.21 22.58
N GLY A 6 -10.62 -11.87 21.46
CA GLY A 6 -11.68 -11.96 20.49
C GLY A 6 -11.28 -12.87 19.32
N PHE A 7 -12.26 -13.31 18.57
CA PHE A 7 -12.08 -14.03 17.33
C PHE A 7 -13.20 -13.66 16.36
N CYS A 8 -12.96 -13.93 15.06
CA CYS A 8 -13.90 -13.57 14.01
C CYS A 8 -14.76 -14.76 13.60
N LEU A 9 -16.05 -14.50 13.43
CA LEU A 9 -17.02 -15.42 12.84
C LEU A 9 -17.74 -14.72 11.70
N SER A 10 -18.21 -15.48 10.71
CA SER A 10 -19.22 -14.96 9.78
C SER A 10 -20.55 -14.77 10.51
N GLN A 11 -21.39 -13.85 10.05
CA GLN A 11 -22.72 -13.63 10.63
C GLN A 11 -23.55 -14.95 10.65
N LYS A 12 -23.46 -15.73 9.59
CA LYS A 12 -24.14 -17.02 9.50
C LYS A 12 -23.69 -18.01 10.58
N GLN A 13 -22.38 -18.04 10.90
CA GLN A 13 -21.86 -18.89 11.99
C GLN A 13 -22.34 -18.35 13.34
N LEU A 14 -22.30 -17.05 13.55
CA LEU A 14 -22.79 -16.42 14.78
C LEU A 14 -24.27 -16.74 15.01
N ASP A 15 -25.11 -16.60 13.99
CA ASP A 15 -26.56 -16.89 14.05
C ASP A 15 -26.86 -18.37 14.30
N SER A 16 -25.91 -19.27 14.01
CA SER A 16 -26.05 -20.71 14.24
C SER A 16 -25.56 -21.17 15.61
N LEU A 17 -24.96 -20.29 16.41
CA LEU A 17 -24.54 -20.60 17.76
C LEU A 17 -25.79 -20.73 18.67
N GLU A 18 -25.86 -21.82 19.39
CA GLU A 18 -26.90 -22.03 20.42
C GLU A 18 -26.52 -21.29 21.70
N GLU A 19 -27.50 -21.02 22.57
CA GLU A 19 -27.22 -20.50 23.90
C GLU A 19 -26.47 -21.55 24.73
N GLY A 20 -25.33 -21.15 25.33
CA GLY A 20 -24.53 -22.09 26.13
C GLY A 20 -23.15 -21.53 26.50
N GLU A 21 -22.38 -22.35 27.17
CA GLU A 21 -20.97 -22.05 27.46
C GLU A 21 -20.10 -22.64 26.34
N TYR A 22 -19.11 -21.88 25.90
CA TYR A 22 -18.19 -22.24 24.85
C TYR A 22 -16.75 -22.20 25.35
N GLU A 23 -16.01 -23.26 25.07
CA GLU A 23 -14.55 -23.24 25.22
C GLU A 23 -13.93 -22.80 23.91
N ILE A 24 -13.11 -21.76 23.97
CA ILE A 24 -12.43 -21.20 22.80
C ILE A 24 -10.94 -21.46 22.95
N VAL A 25 -10.36 -22.16 21.96
CA VAL A 25 -8.93 -22.44 21.89
C VAL A 25 -8.36 -21.70 20.70
N ILE A 26 -7.39 -20.81 20.95
CA ILE A 26 -6.62 -20.11 19.91
C ILE A 26 -5.23 -20.74 19.92
N ASP A 27 -4.95 -21.59 18.94
CA ASP A 27 -3.64 -22.20 18.77
C ASP A 27 -2.68 -21.16 18.17
N SER A 28 -1.93 -20.51 19.04
CA SER A 28 -0.99 -19.42 18.68
C SER A 28 0.25 -19.48 19.56
N SER A 29 1.35 -18.90 19.05
CA SER A 29 2.59 -18.73 19.79
C SER A 29 3.02 -17.27 19.80
N LEU A 30 3.73 -16.86 20.87
CA LEU A 30 4.43 -15.59 20.96
C LEU A 30 5.91 -15.92 21.10
N GLU A 31 6.64 -15.76 20.01
CA GLU A 31 8.05 -16.09 19.92
C GLU A 31 8.83 -15.04 19.12
N GLU A 32 10.15 -15.10 19.20
CA GLU A 32 11.01 -14.25 18.39
C GLU A 32 10.71 -14.45 16.89
N GLY A 33 10.49 -13.36 16.18
CA GLY A 33 10.12 -13.36 14.78
C GLY A 33 10.81 -12.27 13.99
N HIS A 34 10.39 -12.08 12.75
CA HIS A 34 10.93 -11.05 11.87
C HIS A 34 9.84 -10.48 10.95
N LEU A 35 10.08 -9.26 10.49
CA LEU A 35 9.24 -8.63 9.47
C LEU A 35 9.80 -8.97 8.08
N THR A 36 9.01 -9.65 7.27
CA THR A 36 9.36 -9.99 5.89
C THR A 36 8.67 -9.02 4.93
N PHE A 37 9.39 -8.51 3.96
CA PHE A 37 8.85 -7.73 2.84
C PHE A 37 9.62 -8.04 1.56
N GLY A 38 8.97 -7.80 0.42
CA GLY A 38 9.58 -7.89 -0.91
C GLY A 38 9.96 -6.52 -1.43
N GLU A 39 11.15 -6.42 -2.04
CA GLU A 39 11.64 -5.21 -2.67
C GLU A 39 12.25 -5.55 -4.02
N TYR A 40 11.89 -4.78 -5.05
CA TYR A 40 12.48 -4.90 -6.38
C TYR A 40 12.79 -3.51 -6.93
N ARG A 41 13.98 -3.35 -7.51
CA ARG A 41 14.41 -2.07 -8.09
C ARG A 41 14.82 -2.28 -9.55
N ILE A 42 14.32 -1.41 -10.42
CA ILE A 42 14.77 -1.29 -11.80
C ILE A 42 15.61 -0.02 -11.89
N GLN A 43 16.86 -0.16 -12.31
CA GLN A 43 17.76 0.96 -12.51
C GLN A 43 17.35 1.74 -13.77
N GLY A 44 17.18 3.04 -13.64
CA GLY A 44 17.09 3.98 -14.75
C GLY A 44 18.38 4.76 -14.97
N GLU A 45 18.30 5.80 -15.79
CA GLU A 45 19.42 6.72 -16.06
C GLU A 45 19.76 7.59 -14.85
N SER A 46 18.75 7.89 -14.02
CA SER A 46 18.87 8.70 -12.80
C SER A 46 18.72 7.84 -11.56
N ASP A 47 19.39 8.24 -10.48
CA ASP A 47 19.18 7.69 -9.13
C ASP A 47 17.92 8.23 -8.44
N GLU A 48 17.25 9.23 -9.02
CA GLU A 48 15.93 9.64 -8.59
C GLU A 48 14.92 8.53 -8.83
N GLU A 49 14.04 8.29 -7.86
CA GLU A 49 13.18 7.10 -7.86
C GLU A 49 11.69 7.44 -7.95
N VAL A 50 10.98 6.55 -8.65
CA VAL A 50 9.52 6.44 -8.59
C VAL A 50 9.18 5.23 -7.74
N LEU A 51 8.43 5.45 -6.66
CA LEU A 51 8.00 4.40 -5.73
C LEU A 51 6.62 3.87 -6.09
N PHE A 52 6.50 2.56 -6.20
CA PHE A 52 5.23 1.84 -6.14
C PHE A 52 5.22 0.96 -4.89
N SER A 53 4.25 1.19 -4.00
CA SER A 53 4.11 0.42 -2.77
C SER A 53 2.74 -0.22 -2.70
N CYS A 54 2.69 -1.50 -2.38
CA CYS A 54 1.45 -2.18 -2.09
C CYS A 54 1.60 -3.05 -0.84
N HIS A 55 0.54 -3.12 -0.06
CA HIS A 55 0.58 -3.91 1.15
C HIS A 55 0.24 -5.38 0.91
N CYS A 56 0.94 -6.24 1.66
CA CYS A 56 0.65 -7.66 1.83
C CYS A 56 0.55 -7.91 3.34
N CYS A 57 -0.65 -8.03 3.90
CA CYS A 57 -0.79 -8.04 5.35
C CYS A 57 -1.54 -9.25 5.90
N HIS A 58 -2.78 -9.48 5.54
CA HIS A 58 -3.59 -10.55 6.10
C HIS A 58 -3.74 -11.73 5.13
N PRO A 59 -4.05 -12.94 5.59
CA PRO A 59 -4.35 -14.07 4.72
C PRO A 59 -5.67 -13.85 3.96
N SER A 60 -5.91 -14.67 2.93
CA SER A 60 -7.15 -14.64 2.12
C SER A 60 -7.38 -13.29 1.42
N LEU A 61 -6.32 -12.67 0.96
CA LEU A 61 -6.36 -11.44 0.17
C LEU A 61 -7.21 -11.62 -1.10
N CYS A 62 -8.06 -10.66 -1.37
CA CYS A 62 -8.77 -10.50 -2.64
C CYS A 62 -8.49 -9.12 -3.22
N ASN A 63 -9.51 -8.25 -3.33
CA ASN A 63 -9.29 -6.89 -3.79
C ASN A 63 -8.32 -6.12 -2.87
N ASP A 64 -8.40 -6.35 -1.56
CA ASP A 64 -7.50 -5.82 -0.57
C ASP A 64 -6.50 -6.90 -0.09
N ASN A 65 -5.30 -7.00 -0.62
CA ASN A 65 -4.73 -6.18 -1.67
C ASN A 65 -4.01 -7.05 -2.72
N LEU A 66 -4.51 -8.26 -2.99
CA LEU A 66 -3.96 -9.12 -4.05
C LEU A 66 -4.04 -8.42 -5.42
N SER A 67 -5.07 -7.59 -5.63
CA SER A 67 -5.21 -6.79 -6.84
C SER A 67 -4.04 -5.80 -7.03
N GLY A 68 -3.65 -5.11 -5.95
CA GLY A 68 -2.49 -4.21 -5.95
C GLY A 68 -1.18 -4.96 -6.17
N ILE A 69 -1.01 -6.13 -5.55
CA ILE A 69 0.17 -6.98 -5.74
C ILE A 69 0.29 -7.41 -7.21
N ALA A 70 -0.79 -7.91 -7.79
CA ALA A 70 -0.82 -8.36 -9.18
C ALA A 70 -0.52 -7.22 -10.17
N LEU A 71 -1.18 -6.07 -10.00
CA LEU A 71 -0.95 -4.89 -10.84
C LEU A 71 0.48 -4.39 -10.74
N THR A 72 0.99 -4.24 -9.51
CA THR A 72 2.35 -3.73 -9.26
C THR A 72 3.42 -4.69 -9.80
N SER A 73 3.22 -5.99 -9.65
CA SER A 73 4.11 -7.02 -10.22
C SER A 73 4.10 -6.98 -11.74
N ARG A 74 2.91 -6.85 -12.36
CA ARG A 74 2.79 -6.74 -13.82
C ARG A 74 3.43 -5.46 -14.34
N LEU A 75 3.27 -4.35 -13.65
CA LEU A 75 3.93 -3.09 -14.00
C LEU A 75 5.46 -3.24 -13.96
N ALA A 76 6.01 -3.86 -12.93
CA ALA A 76 7.44 -4.12 -12.81
C ALA A 76 7.95 -4.97 -13.99
N GLU A 77 7.20 -6.01 -14.38
CA GLU A 77 7.53 -6.83 -15.54
C GLU A 77 7.52 -6.02 -16.86
N MET A 78 6.50 -5.18 -17.05
CA MET A 78 6.38 -4.35 -18.26
C MET A 78 7.49 -3.31 -18.39
N LEU A 79 7.97 -2.77 -17.28
CA LEU A 79 9.07 -1.79 -17.28
C LEU A 79 10.45 -2.43 -17.44
N LYS A 80 10.54 -3.71 -17.18
CA LYS A 80 11.81 -4.44 -17.30
C LYS A 80 12.33 -4.40 -18.74
N GLY A 81 13.56 -3.96 -18.90
CA GLY A 81 14.23 -3.89 -20.20
C GLY A 81 13.94 -2.64 -21.02
N LEU A 82 13.11 -1.71 -20.50
CA LEU A 82 12.93 -0.41 -21.11
C LEU A 82 14.05 0.55 -20.70
N SER A 83 14.35 1.52 -21.57
CA SER A 83 15.18 2.68 -21.20
C SER A 83 14.33 3.63 -20.36
N LEU A 84 14.66 3.78 -19.09
CA LEU A 84 13.89 4.52 -18.12
C LEU A 84 14.71 5.71 -17.62
N ARG A 85 14.10 6.90 -17.60
CA ARG A 85 14.72 8.10 -17.03
C ARG A 85 14.94 7.98 -15.52
N TYR A 86 13.87 7.64 -14.78
CA TYR A 86 13.91 7.41 -13.33
C TYR A 86 14.21 5.95 -13.03
N SER A 87 14.81 5.69 -11.88
CA SER A 87 14.78 4.35 -11.29
C SER A 87 13.40 4.07 -10.70
N TYR A 88 12.99 2.82 -10.69
CA TYR A 88 11.68 2.41 -10.17
C TYR A 88 11.87 1.44 -9.02
N ARG A 89 11.21 1.72 -7.91
CA ARG A 89 11.21 0.87 -6.71
C ARG A 89 9.83 0.35 -6.45
N PHE A 90 9.75 -0.96 -6.25
CA PHE A 90 8.52 -1.68 -5.94
C PHE A 90 8.66 -2.28 -4.55
N LEU A 91 7.73 -1.96 -3.66
CA LEU A 91 7.67 -2.48 -2.30
C LEU A 91 6.39 -3.28 -2.09
N PHE A 92 6.55 -4.50 -1.60
CA PHE A 92 5.50 -5.40 -1.18
C PHE A 92 5.65 -5.62 0.33
N ILE A 93 4.91 -4.89 1.14
CA ILE A 93 5.20 -4.71 2.56
C ILE A 93 3.97 -4.92 3.44
N PRO A 94 4.13 -5.40 4.67
CA PRO A 94 3.03 -5.41 5.63
C PRO A 94 2.52 -4.00 5.87
N GLY A 95 1.20 -3.83 5.82
CA GLY A 95 0.55 -2.52 5.91
C GLY A 95 0.93 -1.75 7.17
N ALA A 96 1.27 -0.50 7.01
CA ALA A 96 1.76 0.47 7.96
C ALA A 96 3.10 0.09 8.64
N ILE A 97 3.21 -1.08 9.28
CA ILE A 97 4.45 -1.47 9.97
C ILE A 97 5.62 -1.70 9.00
N GLY A 98 5.34 -2.19 7.80
CA GLY A 98 6.34 -2.37 6.75
C GLY A 98 6.89 -1.05 6.24
N SER A 99 6.02 -0.09 5.90
CA SER A 99 6.45 1.24 5.45
C SER A 99 7.21 2.02 6.52
N ILE A 100 6.78 1.93 7.79
CA ILE A 100 7.51 2.52 8.92
C ILE A 100 8.91 1.91 9.03
N THR A 101 9.01 0.58 9.00
CA THR A 101 10.28 -0.12 9.12
C THR A 101 11.20 0.16 7.93
N TRP A 102 10.64 0.15 6.72
CA TRP A 102 11.41 0.45 5.51
C TRP A 102 11.98 1.88 5.55
N LEU A 103 11.14 2.87 5.88
CA LEU A 103 11.55 4.27 5.99
C LEU A 103 12.66 4.44 7.03
N SER A 104 12.53 3.83 8.21
CA SER A 104 13.51 3.96 9.30
C SER A 104 14.87 3.35 8.96
N LYS A 105 14.91 2.39 8.04
CA LYS A 105 16.16 1.71 7.62
C LYS A 105 16.74 2.25 6.31
N ASN A 106 15.99 3.07 5.59
CA ASN A 106 16.32 3.52 4.24
C ASN A 106 16.15 5.03 4.05
N GLU A 107 16.45 5.85 5.05
CA GLU A 107 16.27 7.31 5.00
C GLU A 107 17.00 7.95 3.81
N GLU A 108 18.24 7.52 3.53
CA GLU A 108 19.02 8.00 2.40
C GLU A 108 18.34 7.65 1.07
N VAL A 109 17.84 6.44 0.93
CA VAL A 109 17.12 5.99 -0.27
C VAL A 109 15.79 6.75 -0.41
N ALA A 110 15.08 6.94 0.70
CA ALA A 110 13.82 7.68 0.73
C ALA A 110 13.98 9.10 0.18
N SER A 111 15.13 9.75 0.43
CA SER A 111 15.42 11.09 -0.08
C SER A 111 15.46 11.18 -1.62
N ARG A 112 15.68 10.06 -2.31
CA ARG A 112 15.71 9.97 -3.77
C ARG A 112 14.33 9.83 -4.40
N ILE A 113 13.29 9.54 -3.61
CA ILE A 113 11.93 9.35 -4.11
C ILE A 113 11.35 10.70 -4.55
N LYS A 114 11.13 10.84 -5.83
CA LYS A 114 10.54 12.05 -6.45
C LYS A 114 9.04 11.92 -6.69
N HIS A 115 8.56 10.70 -6.87
CA HIS A 115 7.16 10.40 -7.12
C HIS A 115 6.82 9.06 -6.48
N GLY A 116 5.60 8.87 -6.05
CA GLY A 116 5.17 7.57 -5.57
C GLY A 116 3.67 7.38 -5.57
N LEU A 117 3.28 6.11 -5.66
CA LEU A 117 1.90 5.67 -5.55
C LEU A 117 1.81 4.47 -4.61
N VAL A 118 0.89 4.54 -3.69
CA VAL A 118 0.39 3.37 -2.97
C VAL A 118 -0.75 2.77 -3.78
N VAL A 119 -0.61 1.51 -4.13
CA VAL A 119 -1.56 0.79 -4.99
C VAL A 119 -2.40 -0.15 -4.13
N THR A 120 -3.69 0.14 -4.02
CA THR A 120 -4.60 -0.61 -3.15
C THR A 120 -6.01 -0.67 -3.73
N GLY A 121 -6.68 -1.83 -3.58
CA GLY A 121 -8.09 -2.00 -3.93
C GLY A 121 -8.42 -1.73 -5.41
N VAL A 122 -7.55 -2.14 -6.33
CA VAL A 122 -7.65 -1.82 -7.76
C VAL A 122 -8.34 -2.90 -8.59
N GLY A 123 -8.99 -3.86 -7.97
CA GLY A 123 -9.56 -5.05 -8.63
C GLY A 123 -11.09 -5.12 -8.66
N ASP A 124 -11.80 -4.06 -8.34
CA ASP A 124 -13.26 -4.01 -8.47
C ASP A 124 -13.72 -3.18 -9.68
N SER A 125 -15.01 -3.17 -9.92
CA SER A 125 -15.65 -2.43 -11.03
C SER A 125 -16.03 -0.99 -10.67
N GLY A 126 -15.63 -0.49 -9.52
CA GLY A 126 -15.93 0.86 -9.05
C GLY A 126 -15.21 1.96 -9.84
N ALA A 127 -15.49 3.20 -9.49
CA ALA A 127 -14.76 4.34 -10.02
C ALA A 127 -13.33 4.37 -9.46
N PHE A 128 -12.40 4.89 -10.25
CA PHE A 128 -11.05 5.14 -9.74
C PHE A 128 -11.07 6.21 -8.64
N HIS A 129 -10.37 5.94 -7.55
CA HIS A 129 -10.16 6.92 -6.49
C HIS A 129 -8.68 7.27 -6.42
N TYR A 130 -8.40 8.53 -6.36
CA TYR A 130 -7.05 9.02 -6.13
C TYR A 130 -7.04 9.96 -4.93
N LYS A 131 -6.28 9.60 -3.92
CA LYS A 131 -5.97 10.48 -2.80
C LYS A 131 -4.60 11.12 -3.04
N LYS A 132 -4.60 12.45 -3.09
CA LYS A 132 -3.39 13.23 -3.32
C LYS A 132 -2.34 12.99 -2.23
N SER A 133 -1.09 13.26 -2.60
CA SER A 133 -0.02 13.40 -1.61
C SER A 133 -0.35 14.50 -0.59
N ARG A 134 0.32 14.50 0.56
CA ARG A 134 0.16 15.56 1.55
C ARG A 134 0.49 16.96 1.01
N ARG A 135 1.35 17.05 0.00
CA ARG A 135 1.67 18.32 -0.66
C ARG A 135 0.49 18.87 -1.46
N GLY A 136 -0.40 18.01 -1.94
CA GLY A 136 -1.62 18.36 -2.65
C GLY A 136 -1.46 18.83 -4.09
N ASP A 137 -0.27 19.26 -4.46
CA ASP A 137 0.09 19.82 -5.78
C ASP A 137 1.43 19.28 -6.32
N ALA A 138 1.95 18.20 -5.75
CA ALA A 138 3.14 17.54 -6.24
C ALA A 138 2.97 17.12 -7.70
N GLU A 139 4.07 16.92 -8.41
CA GLU A 139 4.02 16.52 -9.82
C GLU A 139 3.23 15.23 -10.01
N ILE A 140 3.39 14.25 -9.11
CA ILE A 140 2.60 13.02 -9.16
C ILE A 140 1.09 13.31 -9.05
N ASP A 141 0.68 14.28 -8.22
CA ASP A 141 -0.72 14.64 -8.08
C ASP A 141 -1.28 15.20 -9.39
N ARG A 142 -0.50 16.04 -10.09
CA ARG A 142 -0.89 16.59 -11.39
C ARG A 142 -0.94 15.52 -12.48
N VAL A 143 0.05 14.63 -12.51
CA VAL A 143 0.15 13.54 -13.50
C VAL A 143 -1.03 12.58 -13.37
N VAL A 144 -1.32 12.11 -12.15
CA VAL A 144 -2.42 11.17 -11.93
C VAL A 144 -3.77 11.81 -12.27
N GLN A 145 -4.01 13.04 -11.85
CA GLN A 145 -5.24 13.76 -12.19
C GLN A 145 -5.38 13.94 -13.71
N TYR A 146 -4.30 14.25 -14.41
CA TYR A 146 -4.31 14.36 -15.86
C TYR A 146 -4.67 13.02 -16.52
N VAL A 147 -4.04 11.92 -16.11
CA VAL A 147 -4.31 10.58 -16.62
C VAL A 147 -5.78 10.19 -16.36
N LEU A 148 -6.26 10.37 -15.14
CA LEU A 148 -7.66 10.05 -14.79
C LEU A 148 -8.64 10.87 -15.62
N LYS A 149 -8.40 12.17 -15.78
CA LYS A 149 -9.25 13.05 -16.60
C LYS A 149 -9.38 12.58 -18.04
N HIS A 150 -8.34 11.98 -18.59
CA HIS A 150 -8.29 11.53 -19.98
C HIS A 150 -8.50 10.01 -20.16
N SER A 151 -8.73 9.28 -19.07
CA SER A 151 -8.91 7.82 -19.11
C SER A 151 -10.24 7.36 -19.71
N GLY A 152 -11.24 8.23 -19.74
CA GLY A 152 -12.62 7.87 -20.13
C GLY A 152 -13.39 7.08 -19.07
N HIS A 153 -12.83 6.87 -17.90
CA HIS A 153 -13.46 6.14 -16.80
C HIS A 153 -13.92 7.08 -15.68
N PRO A 154 -14.96 6.72 -14.92
CA PRO A 154 -15.35 7.44 -13.72
C PRO A 154 -14.22 7.51 -12.70
N TYR A 155 -13.99 8.67 -12.12
CA TYR A 155 -12.97 8.84 -11.11
C TYR A 155 -13.33 9.89 -10.07
N GLN A 156 -12.68 9.81 -8.90
CA GLN A 156 -12.75 10.81 -7.85
C GLN A 156 -11.33 11.17 -7.40
N VAL A 157 -11.09 12.44 -7.15
CA VAL A 157 -9.85 12.93 -6.54
C VAL A 157 -10.18 13.43 -5.14
N ARG A 158 -9.41 13.01 -4.16
CA ARG A 158 -9.56 13.41 -2.75
C ARG A 158 -8.30 14.12 -2.28
N ASP A 159 -8.46 15.08 -1.43
CA ASP A 159 -7.33 15.69 -0.75
C ASP A 159 -6.73 14.71 0.27
N PHE A 160 -5.47 14.95 0.62
CA PHE A 160 -4.79 14.16 1.62
C PHE A 160 -5.55 14.18 2.96
N SER A 161 -5.66 13.02 3.54
CA SER A 161 -6.05 12.87 4.94
C SER A 161 -5.13 11.85 5.60
N PRO A 162 -4.82 11.99 6.89
CA PRO A 162 -3.97 11.03 7.61
C PRO A 162 -4.69 9.71 7.90
N TYR A 163 -5.92 9.58 7.48
CA TYR A 163 -6.68 8.34 7.50
C TYR A 163 -6.41 7.56 6.22
N GLY A 164 -5.83 6.40 6.34
CA GLY A 164 -5.44 5.56 5.21
C GLY A 164 -4.39 4.55 5.60
N TYR A 165 -3.54 4.20 4.67
CA TYR A 165 -2.58 3.13 4.82
C TYR A 165 -1.14 3.63 4.78
N ASP A 166 -0.35 3.12 3.84
CA ASP A 166 1.10 3.39 3.78
C ASP A 166 1.43 4.81 3.31
N GLU A 167 0.59 5.44 2.50
CA GLU A 167 0.80 6.80 2.00
C GLU A 167 0.94 7.83 3.14
N ARG A 168 0.24 7.61 4.25
CA ARG A 168 0.38 8.50 5.42
C ARG A 168 1.77 8.41 6.05
N GLN A 169 2.43 7.27 5.95
CA GLN A 169 3.79 7.09 6.49
C GLN A 169 4.80 7.79 5.58
N TYR A 170 4.70 7.56 4.27
CA TYR A 170 5.54 8.24 3.29
C TYR A 170 5.35 9.76 3.32
N CYS A 171 4.13 10.22 3.50
CA CYS A 171 3.78 11.63 3.60
C CYS A 171 3.96 12.23 5.01
N SER A 172 4.45 11.48 5.98
CA SER A 172 4.65 11.98 7.34
C SER A 172 5.58 13.19 7.37
N PRO A 173 5.43 14.12 8.31
CA PRO A 173 6.19 15.38 8.32
C PRO A 173 7.71 15.20 8.23
N GLY A 174 8.26 14.12 8.80
CA GLY A 174 9.69 13.85 8.78
C GLY A 174 10.22 13.50 7.39
N PHE A 175 9.43 12.81 6.57
CA PHE A 175 9.81 12.38 5.22
C PHE A 175 9.19 13.27 4.14
N ASN A 176 7.92 13.60 4.28
CA ASN A 176 7.15 14.44 3.36
C ASN A 176 7.34 14.06 1.88
N LEU A 177 7.33 12.75 1.58
CA LEU A 177 7.48 12.26 0.23
C LEU A 177 6.23 12.56 -0.61
N PRO A 178 6.39 12.83 -1.92
CA PRO A 178 5.27 13.07 -2.82
C PRO A 178 4.63 11.74 -3.24
N VAL A 179 3.88 11.12 -2.35
CA VAL A 179 3.25 9.82 -2.54
C VAL A 179 1.74 9.97 -2.44
N GLY A 180 1.03 9.62 -3.51
CA GLY A 180 -0.44 9.51 -3.53
C GLY A 180 -0.91 8.07 -3.41
N SER A 181 -2.22 7.87 -3.38
CA SER A 181 -2.83 6.53 -3.20
C SER A 181 -4.07 6.39 -4.07
#